data_b24aebf84000c8ddb349e3e3f0915f14
#
_entry.id   b24aebf84000c8ddb349e3e3f0915f14
#
_cell.length_a   1.000
_cell.length_b   1.000
_cell.length_c   1.000
_cell.angle_alpha   90.00
_cell.angle_beta   90.00
_cell.angle_gamma   90.00
#
_symmetry.space_group_name_H-M   'P 1'
#
loop_
_entity.id
_entity.type
_entity.pdbx_description
1 polymer ?
#
loop_
_entity_poly.entity_id
_entity_poly.type
_entity_poly.pdbx_seq_one_letter_code
_entity_poly.pdbx_strand_id
1 'polypeptide(L)'
;TMQNGVLTFVAPEEAKKAEFEELTLQYLDSLYGFALVLTGNSDDAHDLVQDAYLRAYRFYHRYEQIANYKAWLFTITKNLFINRYHQRAREVSLTELEVMDDDPYESPKEILVAARGRHEKGVFRQDFQRAMDALPEKLRLAVLLKDLEGFDYKEIAEIMSCPLGTVMSRLSRGRNLLKKSLKDYWGGGAGRVQADHPQHAG
;
A
#
# COMPACT_ATOMS: atom_id res chain seq x y z
N THR A 1 -6.15 -51.50 -22.41
CA THR A 1 -5.98 -50.22 -23.11
C THR A 1 -5.05 -49.38 -22.23
N MET A 2 -3.75 -49.34 -22.56
CA MET A 2 -2.73 -48.57 -21.86
C MET A 2 -2.82 -47.13 -22.33
N GLN A 3 -3.13 -46.21 -21.42
CA GLN A 3 -2.98 -44.77 -21.64
C GLN A 3 -1.60 -44.36 -21.19
N ASN A 4 -0.84 -43.78 -22.13
CA ASN A 4 0.52 -43.24 -21.91
C ASN A 4 0.50 -42.10 -20.91
N GLY A 5 0.84 -42.38 -19.64
CA GLY A 5 1.21 -41.39 -18.68
C GLY A 5 2.65 -40.93 -18.94
N VAL A 6 2.84 -39.87 -19.70
CA VAL A 6 4.11 -39.17 -19.77
C VAL A 6 4.31 -38.49 -18.41
N LEU A 7 5.10 -39.08 -17.54
CA LEU A 7 5.66 -38.42 -16.37
C LEU A 7 6.62 -37.35 -16.88
N THR A 8 6.12 -36.12 -17.01
CA THR A 8 6.96 -34.96 -17.31
C THR A 8 7.84 -34.73 -16.08
N PHE A 9 9.09 -35.09 -16.16
CA PHE A 9 10.08 -34.82 -15.12
C PHE A 9 10.42 -33.33 -15.19
N VAL A 10 9.74 -32.52 -14.39
CA VAL A 10 10.07 -31.11 -14.23
C VAL A 10 11.35 -31.03 -13.44
N ALA A 11 12.35 -30.32 -13.95
CA ALA A 11 13.62 -30.11 -13.23
C ALA A 11 13.31 -29.40 -11.89
N PRO A 12 14.05 -29.75 -10.81
CA PRO A 12 13.79 -29.16 -9.48
C PRO A 12 13.80 -27.63 -9.47
N GLU A 13 14.54 -26.99 -10.37
CA GLU A 13 14.62 -25.55 -10.53
C GLU A 13 13.36 -24.97 -11.21
N GLU A 14 12.82 -25.67 -12.21
CA GLU A 14 11.55 -25.26 -12.87
C GLU A 14 10.36 -25.43 -11.93
N ALA A 15 10.34 -26.46 -11.09
CA ALA A 15 9.32 -26.66 -10.08
C ALA A 15 9.33 -25.52 -9.03
N LYS A 16 10.52 -25.13 -8.55
CA LYS A 16 10.68 -24.01 -7.61
C LYS A 16 10.29 -22.67 -8.23
N LYS A 17 10.58 -22.48 -9.52
CA LYS A 17 10.16 -21.28 -10.24
C LYS A 17 8.63 -21.21 -10.35
N ALA A 18 7.99 -22.31 -10.72
CA ALA A 18 6.54 -22.38 -10.81
C ALA A 18 5.86 -22.10 -9.45
N GLU A 19 6.40 -22.67 -8.37
CA GLU A 19 5.93 -22.43 -6.99
C GLU A 19 6.06 -20.94 -6.60
N PHE A 20 7.21 -20.33 -6.88
CA PHE A 20 7.41 -18.90 -6.64
C PHE A 20 6.44 -18.04 -7.41
N GLU A 21 6.23 -18.34 -8.70
CA GLU A 21 5.29 -17.61 -9.56
C GLU A 21 3.86 -17.72 -9.01
N GLU A 22 3.40 -18.92 -8.68
CA GLU A 22 2.07 -19.15 -8.10
C GLU A 22 1.87 -18.39 -6.79
N LEU A 23 2.85 -18.45 -5.87
CA LEU A 23 2.81 -17.74 -4.60
C LEU A 23 2.84 -16.22 -4.76
N THR A 24 3.57 -15.70 -5.76
CA THR A 24 3.74 -14.26 -5.94
C THR A 24 2.58 -13.63 -6.68
N LEU A 25 2.07 -14.29 -7.73
CA LEU A 25 1.02 -13.75 -8.60
C LEU A 25 -0.23 -13.32 -7.83
N GLN A 26 -0.62 -14.06 -6.78
CA GLN A 26 -1.78 -13.72 -5.95
C GLN A 26 -1.65 -12.37 -5.20
N TYR A 27 -0.43 -11.86 -5.05
CA TYR A 27 -0.16 -10.60 -4.34
C TYR A 27 0.21 -9.43 -5.24
N LEU A 28 0.38 -9.63 -6.56
CA LEU A 28 0.85 -8.58 -7.47
C LEU A 28 -0.07 -7.36 -7.49
N ASP A 29 -1.39 -7.57 -7.52
CA ASP A 29 -2.35 -6.46 -7.51
C ASP A 29 -2.28 -5.65 -6.21
N SER A 30 -2.16 -6.33 -5.06
CA SER A 30 -1.96 -5.69 -3.76
C SER A 30 -0.63 -4.93 -3.71
N LEU A 31 0.46 -5.55 -4.18
CA LEU A 31 1.77 -4.90 -4.26
C LEU A 31 1.75 -3.67 -5.14
N TYR A 32 1.09 -3.76 -6.30
CA TYR A 32 0.95 -2.62 -7.20
C TYR A 32 0.15 -1.49 -6.55
N GLY A 33 -0.98 -1.80 -5.92
CA GLY A 33 -1.76 -0.82 -5.17
C GLY A 33 -0.95 -0.14 -4.06
N PHE A 34 -0.21 -0.93 -3.29
CA PHE A 34 0.70 -0.43 -2.26
C PHE A 34 1.81 0.46 -2.83
N ALA A 35 2.48 0.00 -3.90
CA ALA A 35 3.51 0.75 -4.60
C ALA A 35 2.97 2.06 -5.19
N LEU A 36 1.78 2.03 -5.80
CA LEU A 36 1.14 3.20 -6.41
C LEU A 36 0.87 4.30 -5.39
N VAL A 37 0.35 3.96 -4.20
CA VAL A 37 0.12 4.95 -3.13
C VAL A 37 1.45 5.46 -2.55
N LEU A 38 2.50 4.64 -2.51
CA LEU A 38 3.82 5.07 -2.03
C LEU A 38 4.53 6.01 -3.00
N THR A 39 4.47 5.72 -4.30
CA THR A 39 5.23 6.46 -5.32
C THR A 39 4.46 7.64 -5.90
N GLY A 40 3.14 7.61 -5.84
CA GLY A 40 2.26 8.64 -6.39
C GLY A 40 2.09 8.59 -7.91
N ASN A 41 2.81 7.71 -8.62
CA ASN A 41 2.67 7.55 -10.07
C ASN A 41 2.82 6.09 -10.52
N SER A 42 2.26 5.80 -11.69
CA SER A 42 2.12 4.45 -12.23
C SER A 42 3.47 3.85 -12.68
N ASP A 43 4.36 4.65 -13.23
CA ASP A 43 5.63 4.17 -13.79
C ASP A 43 6.60 3.78 -12.67
N ASP A 44 6.77 4.65 -11.66
CA ASP A 44 7.55 4.34 -10.46
C ASP A 44 6.96 3.15 -9.68
N ALA A 45 5.62 2.99 -9.70
CA ALA A 45 4.96 1.86 -9.05
C ALA A 45 5.27 0.53 -9.76
N HIS A 46 5.18 0.50 -11.10
CA HIS A 46 5.55 -0.68 -11.89
C HIS A 46 7.02 -1.06 -11.69
N ASP A 47 7.92 -0.08 -11.74
CA ASP A 47 9.34 -0.29 -11.51
C ASP A 47 9.62 -0.85 -10.11
N LEU A 48 8.93 -0.32 -9.09
CA LEU A 48 9.08 -0.79 -7.71
C LEU A 48 8.61 -2.23 -7.55
N VAL A 49 7.46 -2.59 -8.16
CA VAL A 49 6.93 -3.96 -8.12
C VAL A 49 7.85 -4.92 -8.90
N GLN A 50 8.35 -4.51 -10.05
CA GLN A 50 9.27 -5.32 -10.85
C GLN A 50 10.57 -5.60 -10.07
N ASP A 51 11.17 -4.58 -9.46
CA ASP A 51 12.37 -4.75 -8.64
C ASP A 51 12.11 -5.63 -7.42
N ALA A 52 10.93 -5.48 -6.78
CA ALA A 52 10.53 -6.31 -5.66
C ALA A 52 10.40 -7.79 -6.07
N TYR A 53 9.74 -8.04 -7.21
CA TYR A 53 9.61 -9.38 -7.79
C TYR A 53 10.98 -10.02 -8.08
N LEU A 54 11.85 -9.31 -8.81
CA LEU A 54 13.19 -9.81 -9.15
C LEU A 54 14.02 -10.06 -7.90
N ARG A 55 13.93 -9.19 -6.90
CA ARG A 55 14.64 -9.37 -5.64
C ARG A 55 14.09 -10.55 -4.85
N ALA A 56 12.77 -10.68 -4.76
CA ALA A 56 12.12 -11.82 -4.12
C ALA A 56 12.54 -13.14 -4.80
N TYR A 57 12.51 -13.21 -6.13
CA TYR A 57 12.94 -14.38 -6.90
C TYR A 57 14.37 -14.81 -6.58
N ARG A 58 15.31 -13.85 -6.53
CA ARG A 58 16.72 -14.12 -6.21
C ARG A 58 16.91 -14.71 -4.80
N PHE A 59 16.08 -14.33 -3.85
CA PHE A 59 16.18 -14.77 -2.47
C PHE A 59 15.29 -15.97 -2.13
N TYR A 60 14.26 -16.26 -2.93
CA TYR A 60 13.32 -17.34 -2.71
C TYR A 60 14.01 -18.69 -2.54
N HIS A 61 15.01 -18.98 -3.35
CA HIS A 61 15.77 -20.24 -3.30
C HIS A 61 16.63 -20.41 -2.04
N ARG A 62 16.86 -19.33 -1.28
CA ARG A 62 17.66 -19.34 -0.05
C ARG A 62 16.81 -19.50 1.21
N TYR A 63 15.50 -19.31 1.11
CA TYR A 63 14.57 -19.38 2.22
C TYR A 63 13.67 -20.59 2.06
N GLU A 64 14.06 -21.71 2.66
CA GLU A 64 13.30 -22.97 2.60
C GLU A 64 11.97 -22.92 3.36
N GLN A 65 11.78 -21.95 4.26
CA GLN A 65 10.53 -21.77 5.01
C GLN A 65 10.28 -20.28 5.26
N ILE A 66 9.50 -19.65 4.40
CA ILE A 66 8.98 -18.31 4.65
C ILE A 66 7.62 -18.47 5.35
N ALA A 67 7.59 -18.30 6.67
CA ALA A 67 6.39 -18.49 7.48
C ALA A 67 5.24 -17.56 7.07
N ASN A 68 5.55 -16.34 6.63
CA ASN A 68 4.56 -15.37 6.13
C ASN A 68 5.08 -14.75 4.82
N TYR A 69 4.73 -15.37 3.71
CA TYR A 69 5.18 -14.95 2.38
C TYR A 69 4.72 -13.54 2.03
N LYS A 70 3.46 -13.19 2.34
CA LYS A 70 2.91 -11.85 2.11
C LYS A 70 3.74 -10.78 2.84
N ALA A 71 3.96 -10.94 4.14
CA ALA A 71 4.72 -9.99 4.94
C ALA A 71 6.17 -9.85 4.46
N TRP A 72 6.82 -10.96 4.07
CA TRP A 72 8.15 -10.95 3.51
C TRP A 72 8.24 -10.16 2.20
N LEU A 73 7.29 -10.37 1.28
CA LEU A 73 7.22 -9.68 0.00
C LEU A 73 7.00 -8.16 0.18
N PHE A 74 6.10 -7.78 1.09
CA PHE A 74 5.87 -6.37 1.44
C PHE A 74 7.08 -5.74 2.14
N THR A 75 7.83 -6.50 2.93
CA THR A 75 9.10 -6.04 3.52
C THR A 75 10.14 -5.72 2.45
N ILE A 76 10.27 -6.56 1.43
CA ILE A 76 11.16 -6.31 0.29
C ILE A 76 10.75 -5.02 -0.42
N THR A 77 9.46 -4.89 -0.76
CA THR A 77 8.92 -3.72 -1.48
C THR A 77 9.12 -2.43 -0.70
N LYS A 78 8.78 -2.43 0.60
CA LYS A 78 9.04 -1.30 1.51
C LYS A 78 10.52 -0.91 1.54
N ASN A 79 11.42 -1.88 1.70
CA ASN A 79 12.85 -1.60 1.77
C ASN A 79 13.40 -1.00 0.47
N LEU A 80 12.93 -1.48 -0.68
CA LEU A 80 13.29 -0.90 -1.98
C LEU A 80 12.78 0.53 -2.11
N PHE A 81 11.53 0.79 -1.71
CA PHE A 81 10.97 2.14 -1.71
C PHE A 81 11.78 3.09 -0.83
N ILE A 82 12.04 2.72 0.43
CA ILE A 82 12.80 3.53 1.38
C ILE A 82 14.20 3.83 0.83
N ASN A 83 14.88 2.83 0.26
CA ASN A 83 16.22 3.03 -0.30
C ASN A 83 16.22 4.03 -1.47
N ARG A 84 15.22 3.93 -2.39
CA ARG A 84 15.06 4.90 -3.49
C ARG A 84 14.70 6.30 -2.97
N TYR A 85 13.81 6.38 -1.98
CA TYR A 85 13.39 7.63 -1.37
C TYR A 85 14.57 8.32 -0.66
N HIS A 86 15.36 7.58 0.14
CA HIS A 86 16.56 8.14 0.79
C HIS A 86 17.65 8.55 -0.18
N GLN A 87 17.77 7.90 -1.34
CA GLN A 87 18.66 8.36 -2.40
C GLN A 87 18.20 9.71 -2.97
N ARG A 88 16.89 9.91 -3.15
CA ARG A 88 16.30 11.18 -3.60
C ARG A 88 16.25 12.24 -2.51
N ALA A 89 16.02 11.86 -1.24
CA ALA A 89 15.81 12.76 -0.09
C ALA A 89 17.10 13.22 0.61
N ARG A 90 18.28 12.78 0.17
CA ARG A 90 19.56 13.42 0.60
C ARG A 90 19.65 14.87 0.18
N GLU A 91 18.69 15.35 -0.61
CA GLU A 91 18.56 16.72 -1.06
C GLU A 91 17.60 17.60 -0.23
N VAL A 92 16.78 17.05 0.70
CA VAL A 92 15.78 17.86 1.46
C VAL A 92 15.67 17.43 2.92
N SER A 93 15.79 18.41 3.82
CA SER A 93 15.79 18.27 5.29
C SER A 93 14.38 18.13 5.90
N LEU A 94 14.27 17.38 7.02
CA LEU A 94 13.03 17.00 7.71
C LEU A 94 12.65 17.96 8.84
N THR A 95 11.32 18.19 8.99
CA THR A 95 10.71 18.79 10.20
C THR A 95 9.65 17.81 10.76
N GLU A 96 9.75 17.49 12.05
CA GLU A 96 8.80 16.62 12.77
C GLU A 96 7.65 17.44 13.38
N LEU A 97 6.41 16.95 13.28
CA LEU A 97 5.21 17.51 13.92
C LEU A 97 4.57 16.50 14.87
N GLU A 98 4.30 16.93 16.11
CA GLU A 98 3.58 16.17 17.14
C GLU A 98 2.08 16.46 17.08
N VAL A 99 1.23 15.40 17.15
CA VAL A 99 -0.22 15.53 17.32
C VAL A 99 -0.79 14.37 18.14
N MET A 100 -1.59 14.68 19.14
CA MET A 100 -2.40 13.76 19.96
C MET A 100 -3.89 13.98 19.64
N ASP A 101 -4.70 12.89 19.53
CA ASP A 101 -6.05 12.71 20.09
C ASP A 101 -6.75 11.49 19.51
N ASP A 102 -7.49 10.75 20.37
CA ASP A 102 -8.24 9.53 20.07
C ASP A 102 -9.72 9.88 19.77
N ASP A 103 -10.17 9.60 18.56
CA ASP A 103 -11.58 9.70 18.13
C ASP A 103 -11.94 8.47 17.24
N PRO A 104 -13.19 7.97 17.22
CA PRO A 104 -13.59 6.81 16.41
C PRO A 104 -13.24 7.01 14.94
N TYR A 105 -12.57 6.03 14.34
CA TYR A 105 -11.99 6.14 13.01
C TYR A 105 -12.53 5.05 12.06
N GLU A 106 -13.09 5.48 10.94
CA GLU A 106 -13.36 4.59 9.81
C GLU A 106 -12.09 4.38 8.98
N SER A 107 -11.82 3.14 8.56
CA SER A 107 -10.59 2.83 7.84
C SER A 107 -10.60 3.43 6.43
N PRO A 108 -9.43 3.79 5.86
CA PRO A 108 -9.33 4.23 4.47
C PRO A 108 -9.93 3.23 3.47
N LYS A 109 -9.92 1.94 3.80
CA LYS A 109 -10.54 0.89 3.00
C LYS A 109 -12.06 1.05 2.91
N GLU A 110 -12.72 1.41 4.00
CA GLU A 110 -14.17 1.65 4.04
C GLU A 110 -14.53 2.89 3.23
N ILE A 111 -13.71 3.93 3.31
CA ILE A 111 -13.86 5.14 2.50
C ILE A 111 -13.69 4.82 1.01
N LEU A 112 -12.67 4.03 0.64
CA LEU A 112 -12.46 3.58 -0.74
C LEU A 112 -13.61 2.72 -1.26
N VAL A 113 -14.18 1.85 -0.42
CA VAL A 113 -15.35 1.03 -0.75
C VAL A 113 -16.58 1.91 -0.94
N ALA A 114 -16.82 2.88 -0.03
CA ALA A 114 -17.92 3.83 -0.13
C ALA A 114 -17.82 4.73 -1.38
N ALA A 115 -16.59 5.13 -1.75
CA ALA A 115 -16.34 5.93 -2.96
C ALA A 115 -16.54 5.15 -4.27
N ARG A 116 -16.42 3.81 -4.25
CA ARG A 116 -16.69 2.97 -5.44
C ARG A 116 -18.13 3.07 -5.95
N GLY A 117 -19.07 3.45 -5.09
CA GLY A 117 -20.48 3.60 -5.43
C GLY A 117 -20.88 4.98 -6.01
N ARG A 118 -20.03 6.00 -5.95
CA ARG A 118 -20.34 7.37 -6.36
C ARG A 118 -19.66 7.74 -7.68
N HIS A 119 -20.34 8.53 -8.50
CA HIS A 119 -19.86 8.96 -9.84
C HIS A 119 -18.57 9.80 -9.83
N GLU A 120 -18.06 10.22 -8.66
CA GLU A 120 -16.88 11.07 -8.48
C GLU A 120 -15.59 10.28 -8.19
N LYS A 121 -15.47 9.06 -8.69
CA LYS A 121 -14.32 8.17 -8.42
C LYS A 121 -12.95 8.78 -8.70
N GLY A 122 -12.86 9.66 -9.68
CA GLY A 122 -11.59 10.31 -10.08
C GLY A 122 -11.13 11.37 -9.08
N VAL A 123 -12.05 12.23 -8.61
CA VAL A 123 -11.73 13.32 -7.69
C VAL A 123 -11.35 12.78 -6.31
N PHE A 124 -12.14 11.85 -5.78
CA PHE A 124 -11.82 11.21 -4.50
C PHE A 124 -10.45 10.50 -4.53
N ARG A 125 -10.13 9.81 -5.62
CA ARG A 125 -8.84 9.11 -5.76
C ARG A 125 -7.67 10.09 -5.72
N GLN A 126 -7.81 11.25 -6.36
CA GLN A 126 -6.78 12.29 -6.34
C GLN A 126 -6.62 12.91 -4.94
N ASP A 127 -7.73 13.22 -4.26
CA ASP A 127 -7.71 13.81 -2.93
C ASP A 127 -7.18 12.81 -1.89
N PHE A 128 -7.55 11.53 -2.01
CA PHE A 128 -6.97 10.46 -1.20
C PHE A 128 -5.45 10.35 -1.41
N GLN A 129 -4.98 10.36 -2.68
CA GLN A 129 -3.56 10.32 -2.98
C GLN A 129 -2.84 11.53 -2.38
N ARG A 130 -3.38 12.75 -2.55
CA ARG A 130 -2.81 13.96 -1.94
C ARG A 130 -2.74 13.88 -0.42
N ALA A 131 -3.80 13.37 0.23
CA ALA A 131 -3.83 13.18 1.66
C ALA A 131 -2.78 12.17 2.14
N MET A 132 -2.59 11.08 1.38
CA MET A 132 -1.55 10.09 1.66
C MET A 132 -0.14 10.65 1.44
N ASP A 133 0.06 11.46 0.38
CA ASP A 133 1.36 12.09 0.08
C ASP A 133 1.75 13.14 1.14
N ALA A 134 0.77 13.79 1.75
CA ALA A 134 0.99 14.73 2.84
C ALA A 134 1.37 14.06 4.17
N LEU A 135 1.17 12.74 4.30
CA LEU A 135 1.61 12.01 5.49
C LEU A 135 3.12 11.82 5.52
N PRO A 136 3.76 12.01 6.68
CA PRO A 136 5.13 11.52 6.88
C PRO A 136 5.23 10.03 6.50
N GLU A 137 6.32 9.66 5.81
CA GLU A 137 6.52 8.31 5.23
C GLU A 137 6.19 7.17 6.22
N LYS A 138 6.69 7.28 7.46
CA LYS A 138 6.49 6.24 8.49
C LYS A 138 5.02 6.09 8.91
N LEU A 139 4.24 7.17 8.87
CA LEU A 139 2.81 7.15 9.17
C LEU A 139 2.03 6.58 7.99
N ARG A 140 2.35 7.03 6.77
CA ARG A 140 1.78 6.52 5.52
C ARG A 140 1.97 5.01 5.39
N LEU A 141 3.17 4.49 5.62
CA LEU A 141 3.47 3.06 5.60
C LEU A 141 2.62 2.28 6.61
N ALA A 142 2.51 2.75 7.86
CA ALA A 142 1.72 2.06 8.87
C ALA A 142 0.23 1.97 8.48
N VAL A 143 -0.34 3.08 7.99
CA VAL A 143 -1.74 3.14 7.53
C VAL A 143 -1.97 2.21 6.33
N LEU A 144 -1.08 2.24 5.34
CA LEU A 144 -1.18 1.35 4.16
C LEU A 144 -1.18 -0.12 4.56
N LEU A 145 -0.22 -0.53 5.38
CA LEU A 145 -0.10 -1.92 5.82
C LEU A 145 -1.31 -2.38 6.62
N LYS A 146 -1.85 -1.52 7.52
CA LYS A 146 -3.01 -1.88 8.33
C LYS A 146 -4.33 -1.80 7.59
N ASP A 147 -4.62 -0.63 7.02
CA ASP A 147 -5.97 -0.27 6.59
C ASP A 147 -6.26 -0.71 5.15
N LEU A 148 -5.23 -0.79 4.28
CA LEU A 148 -5.39 -1.26 2.90
C LEU A 148 -5.02 -2.72 2.74
N GLU A 149 -3.90 -3.16 3.33
CA GLU A 149 -3.38 -4.52 3.15
C GLU A 149 -3.86 -5.50 4.23
N GLY A 150 -4.39 -4.99 5.35
CA GLY A 150 -5.01 -5.79 6.40
C GLY A 150 -4.06 -6.55 7.31
N PHE A 151 -2.76 -6.21 7.31
CA PHE A 151 -1.78 -6.83 8.22
C PHE A 151 -2.16 -6.61 9.69
N ASP A 152 -1.84 -7.55 10.54
CA ASP A 152 -1.96 -7.36 11.99
C ASP A 152 -0.83 -6.47 12.54
N TYR A 153 -0.96 -6.03 13.79
CA TYR A 153 0.03 -5.12 14.39
C TYR A 153 1.40 -5.75 14.57
N LYS A 154 1.47 -7.08 14.78
CA LYS A 154 2.74 -7.79 14.94
C LYS A 154 3.44 -7.91 13.59
N GLU A 155 2.70 -8.28 12.55
CA GLU A 155 3.22 -8.31 11.17
C GLU A 155 3.74 -6.93 10.74
N ILE A 156 3.00 -5.86 11.03
CA ILE A 156 3.42 -4.49 10.74
C ILE A 156 4.70 -4.14 11.50
N ALA A 157 4.80 -4.53 12.78
CA ALA A 157 6.00 -4.30 13.58
C ALA A 157 7.24 -4.99 12.96
N GLU A 158 7.07 -6.21 12.46
CA GLU A 158 8.10 -6.95 11.73
C GLU A 158 8.45 -6.28 10.40
N ILE A 159 7.44 -5.99 9.55
CA ILE A 159 7.63 -5.33 8.25
C ILE A 159 8.35 -3.99 8.42
N MET A 160 7.94 -3.19 9.40
CA MET A 160 8.49 -1.86 9.66
C MET A 160 9.75 -1.88 10.55
N SER A 161 10.15 -3.03 11.06
CA SER A 161 11.29 -3.21 11.97
C SER A 161 11.24 -2.23 13.15
N CYS A 162 10.09 -2.16 13.85
CA CYS A 162 9.87 -1.26 14.98
C CYS A 162 9.00 -1.91 16.07
N PRO A 163 9.05 -1.42 17.32
CA PRO A 163 8.21 -1.92 18.42
C PRO A 163 6.71 -1.79 18.14
N LEU A 164 5.90 -2.71 18.69
CA LEU A 164 4.44 -2.73 18.56
C LEU A 164 3.78 -1.41 18.98
N GLY A 165 4.23 -0.81 20.09
CA GLY A 165 3.73 0.49 20.55
C GLY A 165 4.02 1.61 19.55
N THR A 166 5.13 1.52 18.80
CA THR A 166 5.46 2.46 17.73
C THR A 166 4.49 2.31 16.55
N VAL A 167 4.07 1.08 16.21
CA VAL A 167 3.04 0.84 15.18
C VAL A 167 1.73 1.49 15.58
N MET A 168 1.27 1.25 16.83
CA MET A 168 0.03 1.83 17.35
C MET A 168 0.03 3.37 17.30
N SER A 169 1.11 4.00 17.78
CA SER A 169 1.23 5.46 17.77
C SER A 169 1.31 6.04 16.35
N ARG A 170 1.98 5.34 15.41
CA ARG A 170 2.03 5.75 14.00
C ARG A 170 0.66 5.65 13.33
N LEU A 171 -0.08 4.59 13.60
CA LEU A 171 -1.44 4.41 13.09
C LEU A 171 -2.38 5.48 13.60
N SER A 172 -2.39 5.74 14.92
CA SER A 172 -3.23 6.79 15.52
C SER A 172 -2.96 8.15 14.87
N ARG A 173 -1.68 8.56 14.83
CA ARG A 173 -1.29 9.86 14.21
C ARG A 173 -1.62 9.90 12.71
N GLY A 174 -1.30 8.86 11.97
CA GLY A 174 -1.55 8.80 10.52
C GLY A 174 -3.04 8.91 10.20
N ARG A 175 -3.86 8.18 10.94
CA ARG A 175 -5.32 8.21 10.81
C ARG A 175 -5.90 9.58 11.15
N ASN A 176 -5.43 10.22 12.22
CA ASN A 176 -5.87 11.57 12.60
C ASN A 176 -5.54 12.60 11.53
N LEU A 177 -4.35 12.52 10.92
CA LEU A 177 -3.99 13.42 9.81
C LEU A 177 -4.87 13.18 8.58
N LEU A 178 -5.13 11.91 8.22
CA LEU A 178 -6.03 11.58 7.11
C LEU A 178 -7.45 12.05 7.37
N LYS A 179 -7.98 11.87 8.58
CA LYS A 179 -9.30 12.38 8.97
C LYS A 179 -9.41 13.89 8.75
N LYS A 180 -8.38 14.65 9.15
CA LYS A 180 -8.34 16.10 8.92
C LYS A 180 -8.29 16.46 7.44
N SER A 181 -7.49 15.76 6.65
CA SER A 181 -7.35 16.02 5.21
C SER A 181 -8.57 15.61 4.40
N LEU A 182 -9.29 14.58 4.82
CA LEU A 182 -10.44 14.00 4.12
C LEU A 182 -11.78 14.31 4.81
N LYS A 183 -11.84 15.35 5.68
CA LYS A 183 -13.03 15.67 6.47
C LYS A 183 -14.30 15.86 5.62
N ASP A 184 -14.18 16.39 4.40
CA ASP A 184 -15.29 16.62 3.49
C ASP A 184 -15.93 15.31 2.99
N TYR A 185 -15.20 14.19 3.08
CA TYR A 185 -15.68 12.85 2.76
C TYR A 185 -16.21 12.09 3.98
N TRP A 186 -15.84 12.52 5.20
CA TRP A 186 -16.23 11.87 6.46
C TRP A 186 -17.58 12.31 6.99
N GLY A 187 -18.02 13.51 6.67
CA GLY A 187 -19.28 14.09 7.09
C GLY A 187 -20.45 13.81 6.14
N GLY A 188 -20.43 12.74 5.39
CA GLY A 188 -21.23 12.44 4.22
C GLY A 188 -22.74 12.37 4.40
N GLY A 189 -23.40 13.49 4.53
CA GLY A 189 -24.86 13.57 4.54
C GLY A 189 -25.48 14.94 4.30
N ALA A 190 -24.75 15.94 3.83
CA ALA A 190 -25.40 17.18 3.40
C ALA A 190 -24.48 18.05 2.53
N GLY A 191 -24.79 18.13 1.24
CA GLY A 191 -24.67 19.37 0.49
C GLY A 191 -23.30 19.74 -0.06
N ARG A 192 -22.97 19.26 -1.25
CA ARG A 192 -22.43 20.10 -2.31
C ARG A 192 -23.13 19.80 -3.62
N VAL A 193 -24.32 20.39 -3.75
CA VAL A 193 -24.90 20.73 -5.04
C VAL A 193 -24.70 22.24 -5.18
N GLN A 194 -24.22 22.64 -6.36
CA GLN A 194 -24.08 23.99 -6.87
C GLN A 194 -22.76 24.71 -6.63
N ALA A 195 -21.88 24.59 -7.60
CA ALA A 195 -21.08 25.70 -8.05
C ALA A 195 -21.56 26.06 -9.46
N ASP A 196 -22.26 27.16 -9.51
CA ASP A 196 -22.59 28.09 -10.59
C ASP A 196 -22.14 27.74 -12.02
N HIS A 197 -23.14 27.56 -12.85
CA HIS A 197 -23.09 27.87 -14.28
C HIS A 197 -23.29 29.38 -14.44
N PRO A 198 -22.37 30.15 -15.01
CA PRO A 198 -22.68 31.48 -15.46
C PRO A 198 -23.62 31.40 -16.67
N GLN A 199 -24.84 31.85 -16.47
CA GLN A 199 -25.77 32.12 -17.55
C GLN A 199 -25.19 33.23 -18.43
N HIS A 200 -24.93 32.95 -19.69
CA HIS A 200 -24.84 33.96 -20.72
C HIS A 200 -26.25 34.43 -21.00
N ALA A 201 -26.52 35.66 -20.59
CA ALA A 201 -27.68 36.43 -21.02
C ALA A 201 -27.22 37.42 -22.11
N GLY A 202 -28.05 37.53 -23.16
CA GLY A 202 -28.12 38.64 -24.08
C GLY A 202 -27.51 38.41 -25.45
#